data_79594e39ee6bbdce722b0dcdabee4d62
#
_entry.id   79594e39ee6bbdce722b0dcdabee4d62
#
_cell.length_a   1.000
_cell.length_b   1.000
_cell.length_c   1.000
_cell.angle_alpha   90.00
_cell.angle_beta   90.00
_cell.angle_gamma   90.00
#
_symmetry.space_group_name_H-M   'P 1'
#
loop_
_entity.id
_entity.type
_entity.pdbx_description
1 polymer ?
#
loop_
_entity_poly.entity_id
_entity_poly.type
_entity_poly.pdbx_seq_one_letter_code
_entity_poly.pdbx_strand_id
1 'polypeptide(L)'
;TDAIFSAFYHQPKEFQLAYWRIKVIELLLYLSKLSIDAENRLSEYQSEQVEIIRNIHKYLLDNLSQRITIDEMACKYLINPTTLKSVFKDVYGTSIASHIKEHRMKFAARLLMETPKSIKEIAKEVGYESQSKFSKVFKEYYKVLPTEYRMFHSSKLK
;
A
#
# COMPACT_ATOMS: atom_id res chain seq x y z
N THR A 1 -6.01 -8.55 -32.25
CA THR A 1 -6.82 -8.16 -31.07
C THR A 1 -7.90 -7.15 -31.45
N ASP A 2 -7.58 -6.15 -32.29
CA ASP A 2 -8.50 -5.06 -32.67
C ASP A 2 -9.69 -5.51 -33.50
N ALA A 3 -9.53 -6.52 -34.40
CA ALA A 3 -10.59 -7.04 -35.23
C ALA A 3 -11.70 -7.73 -34.40
N ILE A 4 -11.34 -8.43 -33.33
CA ILE A 4 -12.30 -9.11 -32.45
C ILE A 4 -13.07 -8.07 -31.61
N PHE A 5 -12.42 -7.04 -31.12
CA PHE A 5 -13.09 -5.95 -30.40
C PHE A 5 -14.01 -5.15 -31.31
N SER A 6 -13.59 -4.82 -32.54
CA SER A 6 -14.42 -4.12 -33.52
C SER A 6 -15.67 -4.91 -33.88
N ALA A 7 -15.52 -6.22 -34.14
CA ALA A 7 -16.66 -7.09 -34.43
C ALA A 7 -17.64 -7.20 -33.27
N PHE A 8 -17.16 -7.13 -32.02
CA PHE A 8 -17.98 -7.18 -30.82
C PHE A 8 -18.85 -5.93 -30.62
N TYR A 9 -18.35 -4.74 -30.91
CA TYR A 9 -19.12 -3.50 -30.78
C TYR A 9 -20.27 -3.35 -31.76
N HIS A 10 -20.28 -4.12 -32.89
CA HIS A 10 -21.32 -4.13 -33.87
C HIS A 10 -22.41 -5.20 -33.61
N GLN A 11 -22.28 -5.98 -32.52
CA GLN A 11 -23.29 -6.97 -32.14
C GLN A 11 -24.49 -6.33 -31.43
N PRO A 12 -25.69 -6.99 -31.48
CA PRO A 12 -26.87 -6.55 -30.74
C PRO A 12 -26.58 -6.33 -29.25
N LYS A 13 -27.23 -5.34 -28.63
CA LYS A 13 -27.01 -4.98 -27.20
C LYS A 13 -27.20 -6.16 -26.25
N GLU A 14 -28.07 -7.08 -26.56
CA GLU A 14 -28.32 -8.32 -25.80
C GLU A 14 -27.07 -9.22 -25.74
N PHE A 15 -26.37 -9.35 -26.87
CA PHE A 15 -25.10 -10.09 -26.93
C PHE A 15 -23.99 -9.40 -26.13
N GLN A 16 -23.91 -8.07 -26.19
CA GLN A 16 -22.98 -7.30 -25.41
C GLN A 16 -23.23 -7.49 -23.89
N LEU A 17 -24.51 -7.45 -23.48
CA LEU A 17 -24.90 -7.68 -22.11
C LEU A 17 -24.52 -9.08 -21.60
N ALA A 18 -24.79 -10.11 -22.41
CA ALA A 18 -24.43 -11.49 -22.11
C ALA A 18 -22.90 -11.65 -21.95
N TYR A 19 -22.11 -11.04 -22.86
CA TYR A 19 -20.66 -11.05 -22.81
C TYR A 19 -20.14 -10.40 -21.51
N TRP A 20 -20.64 -9.22 -21.16
CA TRP A 20 -20.22 -8.54 -19.93
C TRP A 20 -20.59 -9.32 -18.67
N ARG A 21 -21.74 -9.98 -18.64
CA ARG A 21 -22.13 -10.88 -17.55
C ARG A 21 -21.12 -12.02 -17.38
N ILE A 22 -20.72 -12.66 -18.48
CA ILE A 22 -19.72 -13.73 -18.47
C ILE A 22 -18.37 -13.19 -17.96
N LYS A 23 -17.93 -12.00 -18.41
CA LYS A 23 -16.67 -11.38 -17.99
C LYS A 23 -16.68 -10.98 -16.51
N VAL A 24 -17.81 -10.53 -15.99
CA VAL A 24 -17.97 -10.26 -14.55
C VAL A 24 -17.87 -11.56 -13.73
N ILE A 25 -18.53 -12.64 -14.18
CA ILE A 25 -18.45 -13.94 -13.51
C ILE A 25 -17.03 -14.48 -13.56
N GLU A 26 -16.34 -14.40 -14.70
CA GLU A 26 -14.94 -14.81 -14.86
C GLU A 26 -14.03 -14.03 -13.90
N LEU A 27 -14.23 -12.71 -13.78
CA LEU A 27 -13.49 -11.87 -12.84
C LEU A 27 -13.77 -12.27 -11.37
N LEU A 28 -15.03 -12.51 -11.02
CA LEU A 28 -15.41 -12.94 -9.66
C LEU A 28 -14.80 -14.30 -9.31
N LEU A 29 -14.79 -15.25 -10.26
CA LEU A 29 -14.13 -16.55 -10.07
C LEU A 29 -12.61 -16.39 -9.92
N TYR A 30 -11.98 -15.51 -10.69
CA TYR A 30 -10.56 -15.21 -10.55
C TYR A 30 -10.24 -14.60 -9.19
N LEU A 31 -11.05 -13.63 -8.74
CA LEU A 31 -10.89 -12.99 -7.43
C LEU A 31 -11.12 -13.98 -6.29
N SER A 32 -12.12 -14.87 -6.40
CA SER A 32 -12.36 -15.91 -5.38
C SER A 32 -11.20 -16.90 -5.30
N LYS A 33 -10.60 -17.28 -6.44
CA LYS A 33 -9.40 -18.12 -6.45
C LYS A 33 -8.23 -17.43 -5.74
N LEU A 34 -8.02 -16.13 -6.00
CA LEU A 34 -6.95 -15.37 -5.32
C LEU A 34 -7.16 -15.31 -3.80
N SER A 35 -8.40 -15.16 -3.31
CA SER A 35 -8.68 -15.16 -1.87
C SER A 35 -8.47 -16.55 -1.25
N ILE A 36 -8.89 -17.63 -1.91
CA ILE A 36 -8.64 -19.00 -1.45
C ILE A 36 -7.14 -19.30 -1.39
N ASP A 37 -6.37 -18.91 -2.41
CA ASP A 37 -4.92 -19.10 -2.43
C ASP A 37 -4.22 -18.26 -1.34
N ALA A 38 -4.74 -17.10 -0.99
CA ALA A 38 -4.24 -16.28 0.11
C ALA A 38 -4.56 -16.90 1.48
N GLU A 39 -5.79 -17.39 1.70
CA GLU A 39 -6.18 -18.07 2.92
C GLU A 39 -5.39 -19.37 3.14
N ASN A 40 -5.20 -20.16 2.08
CA ASN A 40 -4.38 -21.39 2.16
C ASN A 40 -2.94 -21.07 2.55
N ARG A 41 -2.31 -20.04 1.99
CA ARG A 41 -0.96 -19.63 2.38
C ARG A 41 -0.90 -19.15 3.82
N LEU A 42 -1.89 -18.41 4.29
CA LEU A 42 -1.97 -17.96 5.70
C LEU A 42 -2.21 -19.13 6.65
N SER A 43 -2.93 -20.19 6.23
CA SER A 43 -3.14 -21.39 7.04
C SER A 43 -1.89 -22.27 7.15
N GLU A 44 -0.92 -22.14 6.24
CA GLU A 44 0.39 -22.83 6.31
C GLU A 44 1.27 -22.25 7.43
N TYR A 45 1.03 -21.00 7.85
CA TYR A 45 1.74 -20.40 8.97
C TYR A 45 1.04 -20.72 10.29
N GLN A 46 1.83 -21.05 11.32
CA GLN A 46 1.30 -21.18 12.67
C GLN A 46 0.63 -19.85 13.07
N SER A 47 -0.53 -19.91 13.72
CA SER A 47 -1.28 -18.72 14.16
C SER A 47 -0.43 -17.75 14.99
N GLU A 48 0.54 -18.26 15.74
CA GLU A 48 1.54 -17.51 16.48
C GLU A 48 2.40 -16.59 15.57
N GLN A 49 2.84 -17.10 14.41
CA GLN A 49 3.64 -16.29 13.48
C GLN A 49 2.84 -15.13 12.89
N VAL A 50 1.58 -15.34 12.56
CA VAL A 50 0.68 -14.29 12.08
C VAL A 50 0.47 -13.21 13.16
N GLU A 51 0.31 -13.62 14.41
CA GLU A 51 0.16 -12.69 15.54
C GLU A 51 1.44 -11.87 15.78
N ILE A 52 2.61 -12.49 15.71
CA ILE A 52 3.90 -11.79 15.76
C ILE A 52 3.98 -10.72 14.64
N ILE A 53 3.57 -11.06 13.42
CA ILE A 53 3.58 -10.11 12.30
C ILE A 53 2.62 -8.95 12.52
N ARG A 54 1.44 -9.17 13.12
CA ARG A 54 0.51 -8.08 13.48
C ARG A 54 1.10 -7.16 14.53
N ASN A 55 1.78 -7.71 15.53
CA ASN A 55 2.47 -6.93 16.55
C ASN A 55 3.62 -6.10 15.97
N ILE A 56 4.41 -6.68 15.06
CA ILE A 56 5.44 -5.97 14.32
C ILE A 56 4.83 -4.83 13.49
N HIS A 57 3.76 -5.08 12.77
CA HIS A 57 3.06 -4.07 11.98
C HIS A 57 2.62 -2.89 12.84
N LYS A 58 1.95 -3.16 13.97
CA LYS A 58 1.54 -2.12 14.92
C LYS A 58 2.74 -1.30 15.40
N TYR A 59 3.81 -1.98 15.84
CA TYR A 59 5.03 -1.31 16.28
C TYR A 59 5.64 -0.41 15.20
N LEU A 60 5.68 -0.86 13.95
CA LEU A 60 6.19 -0.07 12.83
C LEU A 60 5.35 1.17 12.55
N LEU A 61 4.02 1.08 12.68
CA LEU A 61 3.11 2.22 12.50
C LEU A 61 3.24 3.23 13.64
N ASP A 62 3.40 2.78 14.87
CA ASP A 62 3.60 3.65 16.04
C ASP A 62 4.96 4.36 16.01
N ASN A 63 5.91 3.86 15.21
CA ASN A 63 7.28 4.38 15.12
C ASN A 63 7.67 4.81 13.69
N LEU A 64 6.76 5.37 12.92
CA LEU A 64 6.98 5.76 11.50
C LEU A 64 8.16 6.73 11.31
N SER A 65 8.45 7.58 12.30
CA SER A 65 9.58 8.51 12.27
C SER A 65 10.95 7.83 12.38
N GLN A 66 11.00 6.63 12.94
CA GLN A 66 12.25 5.92 13.21
C GLN A 66 12.69 5.08 12.02
N ARG A 67 14.01 4.95 11.86
CA ARG A 67 14.59 4.00 10.91
C ARG A 67 14.76 2.66 11.60
N ILE A 68 13.79 1.77 11.42
CA ILE A 68 13.81 0.42 11.99
C ILE A 68 14.22 -0.56 10.90
N THR A 69 15.20 -1.39 11.18
CA THR A 69 15.69 -2.42 10.24
C THR A 69 14.94 -3.74 10.43
N ILE A 70 15.00 -4.59 9.41
CA ILE A 70 14.40 -5.94 9.49
C ILE A 70 15.11 -6.78 10.55
N ASP A 71 16.42 -6.63 10.67
CA ASP A 71 17.21 -7.40 11.63
C ASP A 71 16.90 -7.00 13.09
N GLU A 72 16.68 -5.70 13.35
CA GLU A 72 16.19 -5.23 14.66
C GLU A 72 14.82 -5.82 14.99
N MET A 73 13.89 -5.85 14.02
CA MET A 73 12.58 -6.47 14.21
C MET A 73 12.68 -7.97 14.46
N ALA A 74 13.47 -8.66 13.65
CA ALA A 74 13.68 -10.10 13.75
C ALA A 74 14.26 -10.48 15.11
N CYS A 75 15.24 -9.71 15.59
CA CYS A 75 15.83 -9.89 16.92
C CYS A 75 14.81 -9.61 18.04
N LYS A 76 14.11 -8.46 17.96
CA LYS A 76 13.15 -8.05 18.99
C LYS A 76 11.98 -9.03 19.17
N TYR A 77 11.50 -9.61 18.08
CA TYR A 77 10.35 -10.51 18.09
C TYR A 77 10.73 -11.99 17.97
N LEU A 78 12.02 -12.31 18.04
CA LEU A 78 12.56 -13.68 17.98
C LEU A 78 12.07 -14.47 16.75
N ILE A 79 11.97 -13.80 15.61
CA ILE A 79 11.54 -14.38 14.34
C ILE A 79 12.68 -14.34 13.31
N ASN A 80 12.80 -15.36 12.48
CA ASN A 80 13.79 -15.37 11.40
C ASN A 80 13.50 -14.24 10.39
N PRO A 81 14.50 -13.45 9.94
CA PRO A 81 14.32 -12.37 8.97
C PRO A 81 13.65 -12.79 7.65
N THR A 82 13.91 -13.99 7.18
CA THR A 82 13.29 -14.52 5.96
C THR A 82 11.80 -14.81 6.19
N THR A 83 11.47 -15.48 7.29
CA THR A 83 10.09 -15.73 7.72
C THR A 83 9.34 -14.43 7.93
N LEU A 84 9.95 -13.45 8.61
CA LEU A 84 9.36 -12.11 8.80
C LEU A 84 8.97 -11.47 7.47
N LYS A 85 9.87 -11.46 6.47
CA LYS A 85 9.59 -10.88 5.14
C LYS A 85 8.49 -11.62 4.39
N SER A 86 8.51 -12.95 4.41
CA SER A 86 7.56 -13.81 3.71
C SER A 86 6.16 -13.65 4.32
N VAL A 87 6.02 -13.93 5.61
CA VAL A 87 4.71 -13.88 6.29
C VAL A 87 4.13 -12.46 6.27
N PHE A 88 4.97 -11.41 6.44
CA PHE A 88 4.50 -10.04 6.32
C PHE A 88 3.92 -9.74 4.92
N LYS A 89 4.61 -10.20 3.86
CA LYS A 89 4.13 -10.03 2.49
C LYS A 89 2.83 -10.79 2.23
N ASP A 90 2.69 -11.99 2.79
CA ASP A 90 1.49 -12.80 2.62
C ASP A 90 0.30 -12.22 3.40
N VAL A 91 0.52 -11.66 4.60
CA VAL A 91 -0.51 -11.00 5.42
C VAL A 91 -0.95 -9.65 4.83
N TYR A 92 0.01 -8.82 4.38
CA TYR A 92 -0.25 -7.42 3.98
C TYR A 92 -0.16 -7.18 2.46
N GLY A 93 0.12 -8.20 1.66
CA GLY A 93 0.19 -8.11 0.20
C GLY A 93 1.41 -7.36 -0.36
N THR A 94 2.27 -6.81 0.50
CA THR A 94 3.40 -5.96 0.09
C THR A 94 4.60 -6.11 1.03
N SER A 95 5.78 -5.69 0.56
CA SER A 95 6.97 -5.72 1.41
C SER A 95 6.88 -4.72 2.56
N ILE A 96 7.55 -5.01 3.70
CA ILE A 96 7.64 -4.11 4.85
C ILE A 96 8.07 -2.69 4.44
N ALA A 97 9.10 -2.58 3.60
CA ALA A 97 9.61 -1.28 3.16
C ALA A 97 8.59 -0.48 2.34
N SER A 98 7.87 -1.14 1.42
CA SER A 98 6.82 -0.51 0.62
C SER A 98 5.63 -0.10 1.48
N HIS A 99 5.24 -0.97 2.42
CA HIS A 99 4.15 -0.72 3.36
C HIS A 99 4.43 0.51 4.23
N ILE A 100 5.61 0.58 4.85
CA ILE A 100 6.01 1.73 5.67
C ILE A 100 6.13 3.01 4.82
N LYS A 101 6.67 2.92 3.60
CA LYS A 101 6.73 4.07 2.68
C LYS A 101 5.32 4.63 2.42
N GLU A 102 4.36 3.77 2.13
CA GLU A 102 2.97 4.16 1.90
C GLU A 102 2.38 4.88 3.12
N HIS A 103 2.51 4.29 4.32
CA HIS A 103 2.01 4.90 5.56
C HIS A 103 2.67 6.24 5.86
N ARG A 104 4.00 6.38 5.66
CA ARG A 104 4.71 7.65 5.77
C ARG A 104 4.16 8.71 4.82
N MET A 105 3.87 8.34 3.56
CA MET A 105 3.31 9.28 2.58
C MET A 105 1.88 9.70 2.93
N LYS A 106 1.04 8.77 3.37
CA LYS A 106 -0.32 9.09 3.86
C LYS A 106 -0.29 10.00 5.09
N PHE A 107 0.61 9.73 6.02
CA PHE A 107 0.80 10.58 7.21
C PHE A 107 1.31 11.97 6.83
N ALA A 108 2.30 12.06 5.94
CA ALA A 108 2.80 13.34 5.43
C ALA A 108 1.70 14.16 4.72
N ALA A 109 0.87 13.53 3.91
CA ALA A 109 -0.25 14.19 3.23
C ALA A 109 -1.24 14.81 4.23
N ARG A 110 -1.56 14.08 5.32
CA ARG A 110 -2.38 14.59 6.42
C ARG A 110 -1.74 15.80 7.10
N LEU A 111 -0.45 15.71 7.47
CA LEU A 111 0.28 16.83 8.10
C LEU A 111 0.35 18.07 7.19
N LEU A 112 0.48 17.87 5.88
CA LEU A 112 0.47 18.96 4.91
C LEU A 112 -0.85 19.71 4.87
N MET A 113 -1.97 19.02 5.09
CA MET A 113 -3.32 19.61 5.10
C MET A 113 -3.69 20.22 6.45
N GLU A 114 -3.34 19.55 7.53
CA GLU A 114 -3.87 19.85 8.88
C GLU A 114 -2.95 20.75 9.71
N THR A 115 -1.69 20.96 9.29
CA THR A 115 -0.70 21.68 10.10
C THR A 115 0.04 22.76 9.31
N PRO A 116 0.46 23.86 9.97
CA PRO A 116 1.31 24.90 9.37
C PRO A 116 2.80 24.48 9.29
N LYS A 117 3.18 23.26 9.69
CA LYS A 117 4.56 22.80 9.72
C LYS A 117 5.24 22.96 8.37
N SER A 118 6.51 23.33 8.36
CA SER A 118 7.32 23.42 7.15
C SER A 118 7.51 22.04 6.51
N ILE A 119 7.82 21.99 5.23
CA ILE A 119 8.10 20.74 4.51
C ILE A 119 9.28 19.99 5.14
N LYS A 120 10.25 20.71 5.68
CA LYS A 120 11.42 20.15 6.38
C LYS A 120 11.03 19.46 7.70
N GLU A 121 10.16 20.09 8.48
CA GLU A 121 9.65 19.50 9.73
C GLU A 121 8.81 18.26 9.46
N ILE A 122 7.92 18.31 8.47
CA ILE A 122 7.12 17.13 8.05
C ILE A 122 8.02 16.01 7.58
N ALA A 123 9.04 16.30 6.75
CA ALA A 123 9.99 15.30 6.29
C ALA A 123 10.63 14.55 7.47
N LYS A 124 11.10 15.30 8.49
CA LYS A 124 11.70 14.72 9.70
C LYS A 124 10.69 13.88 10.49
N GLU A 125 9.47 14.39 10.67
CA GLU A 125 8.42 13.73 11.45
C GLU A 125 7.98 12.40 10.83
N VAL A 126 8.01 12.31 9.50
CA VAL A 126 7.69 11.06 8.79
C VAL A 126 8.92 10.18 8.49
N GLY A 127 10.06 10.46 9.14
CA GLY A 127 11.25 9.61 9.13
C GLY A 127 12.16 9.77 7.91
N TYR A 128 12.23 10.98 7.31
CA TYR A 128 13.20 11.30 6.26
C TYR A 128 14.27 12.25 6.80
N GLU A 129 15.52 11.92 6.56
CA GLU A 129 16.68 12.70 6.99
C GLU A 129 16.81 14.05 6.25
N SER A 130 16.31 14.11 5.00
CA SER A 130 16.36 15.33 4.18
C SER A 130 15.03 15.63 3.49
N GLN A 131 14.74 16.93 3.40
CA GLN A 131 13.59 17.44 2.66
C GLN A 131 13.62 17.04 1.18
N SER A 132 14.80 17.03 0.56
CA SER A 132 14.94 16.68 -0.85
C SER A 132 14.55 15.24 -1.13
N LYS A 133 15.03 14.29 -0.28
CA LYS A 133 14.67 12.87 -0.39
C LYS A 133 13.18 12.66 -0.16
N PHE A 134 12.62 13.31 0.85
CA PHE A 134 11.19 13.30 1.13
C PHE A 134 10.38 13.80 -0.07
N SER A 135 10.71 15.01 -0.60
CA SER A 135 9.96 15.63 -1.71
C SER A 135 9.99 14.78 -2.97
N LYS A 136 11.12 14.10 -3.26
CA LYS A 136 11.23 13.16 -4.37
C LYS A 136 10.28 11.99 -4.20
N VAL A 137 10.31 11.32 -3.04
CA VAL A 137 9.45 10.15 -2.74
C VAL A 137 7.97 10.55 -2.71
N PHE A 138 7.65 11.71 -2.16
CA PHE A 138 6.28 12.23 -2.12
C PHE A 138 5.75 12.49 -3.55
N LYS A 139 6.56 13.11 -4.41
CA LYS A 139 6.21 13.33 -5.82
C LYS A 139 6.07 12.01 -6.61
N GLU A 140 6.90 11.01 -6.33
CA GLU A 140 6.76 9.67 -6.93
C GLU A 140 5.42 9.02 -6.55
N TYR A 141 4.96 9.25 -5.31
CA TYR A 141 3.73 8.64 -4.77
C TYR A 141 2.46 9.41 -5.20
N TYR A 142 2.43 10.73 -4.97
CA TYR A 142 1.25 11.59 -5.22
C TYR A 142 1.27 12.31 -6.57
N LYS A 143 2.36 12.19 -7.37
CA LYS A 143 2.57 12.83 -8.68
C LYS A 143 2.69 14.36 -8.64
N VAL A 144 2.66 14.97 -7.47
CA VAL A 144 2.85 16.41 -7.23
C VAL A 144 3.85 16.67 -6.10
N LEU A 145 4.44 17.85 -6.04
CA LEU A 145 5.34 18.22 -4.95
C LEU A 145 4.55 18.45 -3.64
N PRO A 146 5.18 18.27 -2.46
CA PRO A 146 4.53 18.53 -1.17
C PRO A 146 3.96 19.95 -1.05
N THR A 147 4.67 20.95 -1.60
CA THR A 147 4.22 22.35 -1.63
C THR A 147 2.97 22.56 -2.48
N GLU A 148 2.93 21.93 -3.65
CA GLU A 148 1.77 21.96 -4.55
C GLU A 148 0.58 21.23 -3.90
N TYR A 149 0.84 20.07 -3.31
CA TYR A 149 -0.18 19.30 -2.59
C TYR A 149 -0.84 20.14 -1.49
N ARG A 150 -0.04 20.83 -0.67
CA ARG A 150 -0.55 21.76 0.35
C ARG A 150 -1.41 22.86 -0.27
N MET A 151 -0.93 23.51 -1.32
CA MET A 151 -1.64 24.62 -1.97
C MET A 151 -3.02 24.20 -2.51
N PHE A 152 -3.09 23.04 -3.17
CA PHE A 152 -4.35 22.50 -3.72
C PHE A 152 -5.38 22.13 -2.64
N HIS A 153 -4.93 21.77 -1.44
CA HIS A 153 -5.83 21.33 -0.36
C HIS A 153 -6.11 22.44 0.66
N SER A 154 -5.21 23.43 0.85
CA SER A 154 -5.46 24.58 1.72
C SER A 154 -6.54 25.54 1.17
N SER A 155 -6.77 25.56 -0.14
CA SER A 155 -7.84 26.34 -0.76
C SER A 155 -9.25 25.78 -0.53
N LYS A 156 -9.38 24.57 0.03
CA LYS A 156 -10.67 23.95 0.38
C LYS A 156 -11.12 24.21 1.82
N LEU A 157 -10.29 24.87 2.63
CA LEU A 157 -10.54 25.18 4.05
C LEU A 157 -10.92 26.67 4.27
N LYS A 158 -11.18 27.43 3.22
CA LYS A 158 -11.84 28.73 3.22
C LYS A 158 -13.23 28.58 2.60
#